data_192eb4bbd5bfe994aa04dd4980e0ff1d
#
_entry.id   192eb4bbd5bfe994aa04dd4980e0ff1d
#
_cell.length_a   1.000
_cell.length_b   1.000
_cell.length_c   1.000
_cell.angle_alpha   90.00
_cell.angle_beta   90.00
_cell.angle_gamma   90.00
#
_symmetry.space_group_name_H-M   'P 1'
#
loop_
_entity.id
_entity.type
_entity.pdbx_description
1 polymer ?
#
loop_
_entity_poly.entity_id
_entity_poly.type
_entity_poly.pdbx_seq_one_letter_code
_entity_poly.pdbx_strand_id
1 'polypeptide(L)'
;ARIYKAYADGLRDQYPQSAKVFDDMAAEENQHRRRLIEQHRARFGETIPLIRREHVRGYYDRKPDWLVRPLGLEKVRAMAEEMEAQAYRFYTEAAKRTSDAGTHKLLGDLAIAEKGHESLAQRLGAKHTPDDVQEQERQTERRQFILTYVQPGLAGLMDGSVSTLAPIFAAAFATQDTWQTFLVGLSASVGAGISMGFTEAAHDDGVLSGRGSPLKRGLASGIMTALGGLGHALPYLIPEFWTATTVAAF
;
A
#
# COMPACT_ATOMS: atom_id res chain seq x y z
N ALA A 1 14.11 15.51 -2.12
CA ALA A 1 15.19 14.63 -2.60
C ALA A 1 15.17 13.24 -1.95
N ARG A 2 15.38 13.07 -0.62
CA ARG A 2 15.48 11.72 0.02
C ARG A 2 14.22 10.87 -0.14
N ILE A 3 13.04 11.47 -0.05
CA ILE A 3 11.76 10.75 -0.20
C ILE A 3 11.59 10.26 -1.62
N TYR A 4 11.84 11.11 -2.62
CA TYR A 4 11.76 10.69 -4.02
C TYR A 4 12.77 9.59 -4.35
N LYS A 5 13.96 9.63 -3.74
CA LYS A 5 14.93 8.54 -3.86
C LYS A 5 14.40 7.24 -3.24
N ALA A 6 13.75 7.31 -2.07
CA ALA A 6 13.12 6.13 -1.45
C ALA A 6 11.96 5.59 -2.28
N TYR A 7 11.18 6.46 -2.94
CA TYR A 7 10.13 6.04 -3.87
C TYR A 7 10.73 5.34 -5.10
N ALA A 8 11.76 5.93 -5.71
CA ALA A 8 12.47 5.32 -6.83
C ALA A 8 13.02 3.94 -6.48
N ASP A 9 13.71 3.82 -5.35
CA ASP A 9 14.30 2.55 -4.90
C ASP A 9 13.22 1.49 -4.58
N GLY A 10 12.08 1.90 -4.03
CA GLY A 10 10.96 1.00 -3.75
C GLY A 10 10.18 0.53 -4.98
N LEU A 11 10.24 1.29 -6.07
CA LEU A 11 9.51 0.99 -7.31
C LEU A 11 10.39 0.33 -8.38
N ARG A 12 11.71 0.37 -8.24
CA ARG A 12 12.69 0.04 -9.29
C ARG A 12 12.51 -1.34 -9.90
N ASP A 13 12.24 -2.33 -9.08
CA ASP A 13 12.16 -3.73 -9.53
C ASP A 13 10.87 -4.02 -10.32
N GLN A 14 9.78 -3.33 -9.99
CA GLN A 14 8.46 -3.59 -10.55
C GLN A 14 8.01 -2.52 -11.56
N TYR A 15 8.46 -1.28 -11.37
CA TYR A 15 8.07 -0.09 -12.13
C TYR A 15 9.28 0.76 -12.49
N PRO A 16 10.23 0.24 -13.30
CA PRO A 16 11.52 0.89 -13.56
C PRO A 16 11.37 2.27 -14.22
N GLN A 17 10.36 2.47 -15.06
CA GLN A 17 10.12 3.75 -15.72
C GLN A 17 9.60 4.81 -14.72
N SER A 18 8.63 4.43 -13.89
CA SER A 18 8.14 5.30 -12.82
C SER A 18 9.24 5.59 -11.79
N ALA A 19 10.11 4.63 -11.47
CA ALA A 19 11.26 4.83 -10.61
C ALA A 19 12.20 5.90 -11.17
N LYS A 20 12.42 5.94 -12.49
CA LYS A 20 13.24 6.96 -13.14
C LYS A 20 12.66 8.36 -12.98
N VAL A 21 11.34 8.53 -13.08
CA VAL A 21 10.69 9.83 -12.83
C VAL A 21 11.01 10.33 -11.41
N PHE A 22 10.95 9.46 -10.41
CA PHE A 22 11.28 9.83 -9.04
C PHE A 22 12.78 10.08 -8.81
N ASP A 23 13.68 9.40 -9.55
CA ASP A 23 15.11 9.72 -9.55
C ASP A 23 15.37 11.14 -10.12
N ASP A 24 14.68 11.50 -11.20
CA ASP A 24 14.79 12.82 -11.82
C ASP A 24 14.26 13.92 -10.87
N MET A 25 13.10 13.70 -10.23
CA MET A 25 12.57 14.60 -9.20
C MET A 25 13.51 14.73 -7.99
N ALA A 26 14.17 13.65 -7.57
CA ALA A 26 15.17 13.70 -6.50
C ALA A 26 16.38 14.57 -6.87
N ALA A 27 16.80 14.54 -8.13
CA ALA A 27 17.90 15.37 -8.65
C ALA A 27 17.52 16.87 -8.68
N GLU A 28 16.31 17.20 -9.13
CA GLU A 28 15.79 18.58 -9.14
C GLU A 28 15.67 19.15 -7.72
N GLU A 29 15.11 18.39 -6.79
CA GLU A 29 15.05 18.77 -5.38
C GLU A 29 16.41 19.02 -4.73
N ASN A 30 17.45 18.30 -5.16
CA ASN A 30 18.81 18.59 -4.74
C ASN A 30 19.33 19.91 -5.31
N GLN A 31 18.92 20.31 -6.51
CA GLN A 31 19.25 21.62 -7.07
C GLN A 31 18.54 22.74 -6.30
N HIS A 32 17.24 22.59 -5.98
CA HIS A 32 16.49 23.54 -5.14
C HIS A 32 17.20 23.74 -3.79
N ARG A 33 17.58 22.66 -3.14
CA ARG A 33 18.33 22.71 -1.88
C ARG A 33 19.67 23.45 -2.02
N ARG A 34 20.42 23.22 -3.09
CA ARG A 34 21.70 23.94 -3.33
C ARG A 34 21.49 25.44 -3.49
N ARG A 35 20.51 25.85 -4.30
CA ARG A 35 20.17 27.27 -4.50
C ARG A 35 19.79 27.96 -3.19
N LEU A 36 19.02 27.30 -2.33
CA LEU A 36 18.66 27.82 -0.99
C LEU A 36 19.90 27.95 -0.09
N ILE A 37 20.81 26.98 -0.09
CA ILE A 37 22.04 27.01 0.68
C ILE A 37 22.97 28.14 0.19
N GLU A 38 23.15 28.29 -1.11
CA GLU A 38 23.96 29.34 -1.72
C GLU A 38 23.42 30.73 -1.36
N GLN A 39 22.11 30.94 -1.46
CA GLN A 39 21.47 32.19 -1.05
C GLN A 39 21.66 32.47 0.45
N HIS A 40 21.53 31.46 1.29
CA HIS A 40 21.77 31.58 2.72
C HIS A 40 23.24 31.99 3.00
N ARG A 41 24.19 31.30 2.37
CA ARG A 41 25.62 31.57 2.55
C ARG A 41 25.99 32.97 2.09
N ALA A 42 25.50 33.38 0.94
CA ALA A 42 25.75 34.72 0.42
C ALA A 42 25.27 35.85 1.35
N ARG A 43 24.21 35.57 2.14
CA ARG A 43 23.61 36.57 3.02
C ARG A 43 24.07 36.49 4.49
N PHE A 44 24.23 35.29 5.00
CA PHE A 44 24.44 35.04 6.43
C PHE A 44 25.79 34.37 6.76
N GLY A 45 26.61 34.10 5.74
CA GLY A 45 27.90 33.43 5.88
C GLY A 45 27.79 31.90 5.85
N GLU A 46 28.93 31.24 6.03
CA GLU A 46 29.06 29.78 5.82
C GLU A 46 28.32 28.92 6.86
N THR A 47 28.05 29.48 8.04
CA THR A 47 27.41 28.72 9.12
C THR A 47 25.92 28.61 8.92
N ILE A 48 25.42 27.40 8.70
CA ILE A 48 24.00 27.10 8.66
C ILE A 48 23.58 26.65 10.06
N PRO A 49 22.66 27.36 10.73
CA PRO A 49 22.20 26.97 12.06
C PRO A 49 21.45 25.63 12.01
N LEU A 50 21.50 24.88 13.11
CA LEU A 50 20.71 23.65 13.24
C LEU A 50 19.22 24.00 13.32
N ILE A 51 18.50 23.84 12.23
CA ILE A 51 17.07 24.10 12.15
C ILE A 51 16.30 22.79 12.37
N ARG A 52 15.41 22.78 13.35
CA ARG A 52 14.47 21.68 13.60
C ARG A 52 13.12 21.99 12.96
N ARG A 53 12.30 20.94 12.74
CA ARG A 53 10.95 21.09 12.13
C ARG A 53 10.08 22.08 12.89
N GLU A 54 10.09 22.04 14.22
CA GLU A 54 9.33 22.93 15.09
C GLU A 54 9.69 24.41 14.91
N HIS A 55 10.85 24.71 14.36
CA HIS A 55 11.28 26.09 14.09
C HIS A 55 10.71 26.64 12.77
N VAL A 56 10.12 25.80 11.93
CA VAL A 56 9.61 26.19 10.61
C VAL A 56 8.09 26.17 10.61
N ARG A 57 7.47 27.35 10.64
CA ARG A 57 6.00 27.49 10.58
C ARG A 57 5.50 27.17 9.18
N GLY A 58 4.41 26.40 9.08
CA GLY A 58 3.78 26.03 7.83
C GLY A 58 4.47 24.87 7.11
N TYR A 59 5.41 24.18 7.77
CA TYR A 59 6.01 22.97 7.28
C TYR A 59 5.01 21.82 7.37
N TYR A 60 4.93 20.99 6.31
CA TYR A 60 4.00 19.87 6.26
C TYR A 60 4.47 18.67 7.11
N ASP A 61 3.49 17.90 7.58
CA ASP A 61 3.77 16.68 8.33
C ASP A 61 4.11 15.53 7.37
N ARG A 62 5.25 14.88 7.60
CA ARG A 62 5.73 13.77 6.78
C ARG A 62 5.39 12.44 7.42
N LYS A 63 4.76 11.56 6.67
CA LYS A 63 4.72 10.14 7.05
C LYS A 63 6.13 9.54 6.98
N PRO A 64 6.50 8.65 7.91
CA PRO A 64 7.80 7.99 7.88
C PRO A 64 8.02 7.20 6.59
N ASP A 65 9.22 7.25 6.02
CA ASP A 65 9.57 6.62 4.72
C ASP A 65 9.32 5.11 4.69
N TRP A 66 9.42 4.42 5.84
CA TRP A 66 9.14 2.99 5.96
C TRP A 66 7.65 2.62 5.83
N LEU A 67 6.74 3.57 6.07
CA LEU A 67 5.30 3.40 5.85
C LEU A 67 4.91 3.47 4.36
N VAL A 68 5.81 3.93 3.51
CA VAL A 68 5.53 4.24 2.10
C VAL A 68 5.88 3.08 1.17
N ARG A 69 6.87 2.26 1.52
CA ARG A 69 7.33 1.13 0.68
C ARG A 69 6.24 0.13 0.25
N PRO A 70 5.20 -0.18 1.05
CA PRO A 70 4.14 -1.12 0.64
C PRO A 70 2.95 -0.49 -0.06
N LEU A 71 3.03 0.76 -0.50
CA LEU A 71 1.84 1.54 -0.92
C LEU A 71 1.63 1.42 -2.42
N GLY A 72 1.84 0.65 -3.26
CA GLY A 72 1.54 0.64 -4.69
C GLY A 72 1.77 1.97 -5.43
N LEU A 73 1.97 1.91 -6.72
CA LEU A 73 2.38 3.04 -7.58
C LEU A 73 1.43 4.25 -7.50
N GLU A 74 0.13 4.03 -7.56
CA GLU A 74 -0.89 5.09 -7.52
C GLU A 74 -0.83 5.91 -6.22
N LYS A 75 -0.66 5.25 -5.06
CA LYS A 75 -0.52 5.96 -3.78
C LYS A 75 0.78 6.75 -3.69
N VAL A 76 1.87 6.20 -4.22
CA VAL A 76 3.17 6.90 -4.25
C VAL A 76 3.07 8.14 -5.13
N ARG A 77 2.41 8.07 -6.30
CA ARG A 77 2.13 9.20 -7.17
C ARG A 77 1.28 10.26 -6.48
N ALA A 78 0.15 9.87 -5.88
CA ALA A 78 -0.72 10.81 -5.16
C ALA A 78 -0.01 11.50 -3.99
N MET A 79 0.85 10.78 -3.26
CA MET A 79 1.65 11.39 -2.19
C MET A 79 2.71 12.37 -2.73
N ALA A 80 3.30 12.08 -3.87
CA ALA A 80 4.24 13.00 -4.52
C ALA A 80 3.52 14.28 -4.96
N GLU A 81 2.37 14.18 -5.60
CA GLU A 81 1.53 15.33 -5.98
C GLU A 81 1.14 16.19 -4.77
N GLU A 82 0.73 15.57 -3.68
CA GLU A 82 0.42 16.29 -2.44
C GLU A 82 1.65 17.02 -1.88
N MET A 83 2.83 16.41 -1.95
CA MET A 83 4.09 17.03 -1.49
C MET A 83 4.45 18.24 -2.33
N GLU A 84 4.33 18.17 -3.65
CA GLU A 84 4.58 19.30 -4.56
C GLU A 84 3.60 20.46 -4.31
N ALA A 85 2.31 20.15 -4.16
CA ALA A 85 1.30 21.15 -3.84
C ALA A 85 1.56 21.83 -2.47
N GLN A 86 2.08 21.11 -1.49
CA GLN A 86 2.46 21.65 -0.19
C GLN A 86 3.73 22.50 -0.29
N ALA A 87 4.74 22.07 -1.05
CA ALA A 87 5.96 22.83 -1.30
C ALA A 87 5.65 24.15 -2.03
N TYR A 88 4.81 24.11 -3.07
CA TYR A 88 4.31 25.30 -3.75
C TYR A 88 3.68 26.31 -2.79
N ARG A 89 2.75 25.86 -1.95
CA ARG A 89 2.10 26.71 -0.94
C ARG A 89 3.10 27.30 0.03
N PHE A 90 4.02 26.48 0.52
CA PHE A 90 5.06 26.89 1.45
C PHE A 90 5.95 27.99 0.86
N TYR A 91 6.50 27.80 -0.36
CA TYR A 91 7.35 28.80 -1.01
C TYR A 91 6.59 30.07 -1.35
N THR A 92 5.35 29.97 -1.79
CA THR A 92 4.48 31.13 -2.07
C THR A 92 4.25 31.98 -0.81
N GLU A 93 3.92 31.35 0.31
CA GLU A 93 3.69 32.05 1.58
C GLU A 93 5.02 32.60 2.16
N ALA A 94 6.11 31.88 2.04
CA ALA A 94 7.42 32.34 2.47
C ALA A 94 7.89 33.57 1.65
N ALA A 95 7.65 33.57 0.34
CA ALA A 95 7.95 34.72 -0.52
C ALA A 95 7.23 35.99 -0.06
N LYS A 96 5.93 35.90 0.28
CA LYS A 96 5.14 37.04 0.77
C LYS A 96 5.65 37.62 2.09
N ARG A 97 6.31 36.83 2.91
CA ARG A 97 6.81 37.23 4.25
C ARG A 97 8.20 37.82 4.25
N THR A 98 8.94 37.72 3.17
CA THR A 98 10.30 38.29 3.09
C THR A 98 10.31 39.66 2.46
N SER A 99 11.06 40.61 3.07
CA SER A 99 11.32 41.95 2.53
C SER A 99 12.56 42.00 1.65
N ASP A 100 13.38 40.93 1.65
CA ASP A 100 14.60 40.85 0.86
C ASP A 100 14.30 40.49 -0.60
N ALA A 101 14.62 41.37 -1.54
CA ALA A 101 14.32 41.17 -2.95
C ALA A 101 14.95 39.90 -3.54
N GLY A 102 16.19 39.56 -3.16
CA GLY A 102 16.88 38.34 -3.61
C GLY A 102 16.19 37.05 -3.11
N THR A 103 15.86 37.02 -1.82
CA THR A 103 15.15 35.90 -1.22
C THR A 103 13.72 35.80 -1.75
N HIS A 104 13.01 36.93 -1.94
CA HIS A 104 11.68 36.97 -2.53
C HIS A 104 11.68 36.36 -3.93
N LYS A 105 12.64 36.79 -4.77
CA LYS A 105 12.80 36.24 -6.12
C LYS A 105 13.07 34.73 -6.09
N LEU A 106 14.04 34.28 -5.29
CA LEU A 106 14.38 32.85 -5.18
C LEU A 106 13.17 32.00 -4.76
N LEU A 107 12.43 32.43 -3.71
CA LEU A 107 11.25 31.70 -3.25
C LEU A 107 10.13 31.71 -4.28
N GLY A 108 9.97 32.81 -5.04
CA GLY A 108 9.04 32.89 -6.16
C GLY A 108 9.42 31.95 -7.30
N ASP A 109 10.69 31.90 -7.67
CA ASP A 109 11.21 30.98 -8.70
C ASP A 109 11.01 29.52 -8.29
N LEU A 110 11.25 29.19 -7.00
CA LEU A 110 10.99 27.86 -6.46
C LEU A 110 9.50 27.52 -6.47
N ALA A 111 8.62 28.43 -6.08
CA ALA A 111 7.17 28.20 -6.15
C ALA A 111 6.71 27.93 -7.61
N ILE A 112 7.25 28.66 -8.58
CA ILE A 112 6.95 28.42 -10.00
C ILE A 112 7.46 27.05 -10.44
N ALA A 113 8.65 26.62 -9.97
CA ALA A 113 9.21 25.31 -10.26
C ALA A 113 8.30 24.20 -9.69
N GLU A 114 7.87 24.29 -8.41
CA GLU A 114 6.96 23.30 -7.80
C GLU A 114 5.60 23.22 -8.52
N LYS A 115 5.05 24.37 -8.93
CA LYS A 115 3.84 24.39 -9.77
C LYS A 115 4.07 23.73 -11.13
N GLY A 116 5.27 23.88 -11.68
CA GLY A 116 5.71 23.21 -12.91
C GLY A 116 5.81 21.71 -12.73
N HIS A 117 6.21 21.25 -11.54
CA HIS A 117 6.33 19.82 -11.20
C HIS A 117 4.98 19.12 -11.13
N GLU A 118 3.92 19.77 -10.64
CA GLU A 118 2.55 19.23 -10.71
C GLU A 118 2.14 18.92 -12.16
N SER A 119 2.46 19.83 -13.10
CA SER A 119 2.24 19.58 -14.52
C SER A 119 3.36 18.73 -15.16
N LEU A 120 4.56 18.68 -14.58
CA LEU A 120 5.70 17.91 -15.06
C LEU A 120 5.60 16.44 -14.59
N ALA A 121 5.09 16.16 -13.40
CA ALA A 121 4.76 14.79 -12.98
C ALA A 121 3.73 14.17 -13.93
N GLN A 122 2.74 14.95 -14.38
CA GLN A 122 1.80 14.53 -15.43
C GLN A 122 2.47 14.40 -16.80
N ARG A 123 3.37 15.32 -17.20
CA ARG A 123 4.08 15.26 -18.49
C ARG A 123 5.25 14.29 -18.51
N LEU A 124 5.97 14.10 -17.40
CA LEU A 124 7.03 13.10 -17.28
C LEU A 124 6.40 11.72 -17.16
N GLY A 125 5.24 11.60 -16.51
CA GLY A 125 4.39 10.42 -16.61
C GLY A 125 4.08 10.10 -18.07
N ALA A 126 3.58 11.06 -18.85
CA ALA A 126 3.28 10.90 -20.28
C ALA A 126 4.54 10.68 -21.15
N LYS A 127 5.69 11.27 -20.79
CA LYS A 127 6.94 11.15 -21.57
C LYS A 127 7.75 9.91 -21.23
N HIS A 128 7.75 9.46 -19.96
CA HIS A 128 8.51 8.31 -19.48
C HIS A 128 7.63 7.07 -19.22
N THR A 129 6.32 7.24 -19.22
CA THR A 129 5.33 6.16 -19.18
C THR A 129 4.39 6.26 -20.37
N PRO A 130 4.85 5.88 -21.59
CA PRO A 130 3.98 5.73 -22.76
C PRO A 130 2.79 4.82 -22.45
N ASP A 131 1.73 4.88 -23.26
CA ASP A 131 0.50 4.12 -23.01
C ASP A 131 0.74 2.61 -22.87
N ASP A 132 1.70 2.07 -23.62
CA ASP A 132 2.14 0.68 -23.51
C ASP A 132 2.80 0.35 -22.16
N VAL A 133 3.58 1.28 -21.60
CA VAL A 133 4.21 1.12 -20.27
C VAL A 133 3.17 1.27 -19.16
N GLN A 134 2.23 2.20 -19.29
CA GLN A 134 1.11 2.32 -18.34
C GLN A 134 0.26 1.06 -18.32
N GLU A 135 0.02 0.46 -19.50
CA GLU A 135 -0.70 -0.80 -19.59
C GLU A 135 0.09 -1.96 -18.94
N GLN A 136 1.41 -2.01 -19.12
CA GLN A 136 2.27 -3.00 -18.46
C GLN A 136 2.28 -2.80 -16.93
N GLU A 137 2.32 -1.55 -16.45
CA GLU A 137 2.22 -1.23 -15.02
C GLU A 137 0.87 -1.68 -14.45
N ARG A 138 -0.26 -1.39 -15.12
CA ARG A 138 -1.60 -1.88 -14.73
C ARG A 138 -1.70 -3.41 -14.73
N GLN A 139 -1.11 -4.07 -15.71
CA GLN A 139 -1.06 -5.54 -15.74
C GLN A 139 -0.24 -6.10 -14.59
N THR A 140 0.86 -5.45 -14.23
CA THR A 140 1.71 -5.83 -13.09
C THR A 140 0.94 -5.66 -11.77
N GLU A 141 0.23 -4.55 -11.58
CA GLU A 141 -0.62 -4.32 -10.41
C GLU A 141 -1.76 -5.35 -10.30
N ARG A 142 -2.44 -5.61 -11.43
CA ARG A 142 -3.49 -6.63 -11.48
C ARG A 142 -2.95 -8.02 -11.15
N ARG A 143 -1.79 -8.38 -11.71
CA ARG A 143 -1.13 -9.65 -11.41
C ARG A 143 -0.77 -9.74 -9.92
N GLN A 144 -0.21 -8.68 -9.34
CA GLN A 144 0.11 -8.64 -7.91
C GLN A 144 -1.14 -8.76 -7.03
N PHE A 145 -2.22 -8.08 -7.38
CA PHE A 145 -3.48 -8.22 -6.66
C PHE A 145 -3.98 -9.67 -6.69
N ILE A 146 -3.93 -10.31 -7.86
CA ILE A 146 -4.33 -11.72 -8.01
C ILE A 146 -3.45 -12.63 -7.15
N LEU A 147 -2.13 -12.47 -7.20
CA LEU A 147 -1.18 -13.30 -6.45
C LEU A 147 -1.23 -13.07 -4.93
N THR A 148 -1.56 -11.84 -4.50
CA THR A 148 -1.56 -11.46 -3.08
C THR A 148 -2.90 -11.76 -2.38
N TYR A 149 -4.02 -11.63 -3.09
CA TYR A 149 -5.35 -11.73 -2.48
C TYR A 149 -6.24 -12.79 -3.09
N VAL A 150 -6.36 -12.82 -4.43
CA VAL A 150 -7.33 -13.69 -5.09
C VAL A 150 -6.89 -15.14 -5.01
N GLN A 151 -5.67 -15.45 -5.39
CA GLN A 151 -5.17 -16.84 -5.41
C GLN A 151 -5.10 -17.46 -4.01
N PRO A 152 -4.50 -16.81 -2.98
CA PRO A 152 -4.51 -17.36 -1.63
C PRO A 152 -5.93 -17.43 -1.05
N GLY A 153 -6.79 -16.45 -1.35
CA GLY A 153 -8.17 -16.43 -0.90
C GLY A 153 -9.00 -17.59 -1.48
N LEU A 154 -8.90 -17.83 -2.78
CA LEU A 154 -9.59 -18.97 -3.41
C LEU A 154 -9.07 -20.32 -2.89
N ALA A 155 -7.75 -20.46 -2.74
CA ALA A 155 -7.17 -21.68 -2.16
C ALA A 155 -7.69 -21.89 -0.74
N GLY A 156 -7.73 -20.83 0.08
CA GLY A 156 -8.28 -20.88 1.42
C GLY A 156 -9.77 -21.24 1.44
N LEU A 157 -10.57 -20.63 0.56
CA LEU A 157 -12.00 -20.95 0.47
C LEU A 157 -12.26 -22.42 0.17
N MET A 158 -11.53 -22.98 -0.79
CA MET A 158 -11.63 -24.39 -1.14
C MET A 158 -11.19 -25.29 0.01
N ASP A 159 -10.05 -24.98 0.63
CA ASP A 159 -9.55 -25.76 1.78
C ASP A 159 -10.55 -25.73 2.93
N GLY A 160 -11.06 -24.55 3.29
CA GLY A 160 -12.04 -24.38 4.36
C GLY A 160 -13.33 -25.15 4.10
N SER A 161 -13.83 -25.14 2.87
CA SER A 161 -15.02 -25.91 2.51
C SER A 161 -14.79 -27.41 2.66
N VAL A 162 -13.66 -27.93 2.16
CA VAL A 162 -13.41 -29.38 2.18
C VAL A 162 -12.99 -29.89 3.56
N SER A 163 -12.07 -29.19 4.23
CA SER A 163 -11.48 -29.65 5.50
C SER A 163 -12.47 -29.65 6.66
N THR A 164 -13.51 -28.81 6.61
CA THR A 164 -14.50 -28.73 7.69
C THR A 164 -15.70 -29.65 7.49
N LEU A 165 -15.94 -30.17 6.29
CA LEU A 165 -17.07 -31.08 6.02
C LEU A 165 -17.05 -32.31 6.91
N ALA A 166 -15.89 -32.99 7.04
CA ALA A 166 -15.80 -34.20 7.81
C ALA A 166 -16.16 -34.03 9.30
N PRO A 167 -15.59 -33.06 10.05
CA PRO A 167 -15.97 -32.83 11.44
C PRO A 167 -17.42 -32.34 11.59
N ILE A 168 -17.95 -31.53 10.64
CA ILE A 168 -19.34 -31.06 10.67
C ILE A 168 -20.30 -32.23 10.54
N PHE A 169 -20.16 -33.09 9.52
CA PHE A 169 -21.04 -34.22 9.30
C PHE A 169 -20.85 -35.30 10.37
N ALA A 170 -19.62 -35.50 10.86
CA ALA A 170 -19.39 -36.40 11.98
C ALA A 170 -20.17 -35.97 13.24
N ALA A 171 -20.13 -34.68 13.58
CA ALA A 171 -20.90 -34.12 14.68
C ALA A 171 -22.40 -34.20 14.43
N ALA A 172 -22.87 -33.88 13.23
CA ALA A 172 -24.28 -33.91 12.84
C ALA A 172 -24.88 -35.32 13.04
N PHE A 173 -24.24 -36.30 12.47
CA PHE A 173 -24.77 -37.69 12.55
C PHE A 173 -24.55 -38.36 13.93
N ALA A 174 -23.52 -37.96 14.68
CA ALA A 174 -23.27 -38.47 16.01
C ALA A 174 -24.25 -37.91 17.06
N THR A 175 -24.58 -36.61 16.97
CA THR A 175 -25.37 -35.91 17.98
C THR A 175 -26.84 -35.75 17.59
N GLN A 176 -27.14 -35.66 16.29
CA GLN A 176 -28.42 -35.26 15.74
C GLN A 176 -28.95 -33.92 16.30
N ASP A 177 -28.05 -33.09 16.79
CA ASP A 177 -28.30 -31.79 17.39
C ASP A 177 -27.67 -30.70 16.51
N THR A 178 -28.53 -29.84 15.97
CA THR A 178 -28.10 -28.79 15.01
C THR A 178 -27.23 -27.75 15.68
N TRP A 179 -27.53 -27.39 16.94
CA TRP A 179 -26.74 -26.40 17.68
C TRP A 179 -25.32 -26.90 18.00
N GLN A 180 -25.20 -28.11 18.47
CA GLN A 180 -23.87 -28.74 18.73
C GLN A 180 -23.08 -28.87 17.43
N THR A 181 -23.73 -29.25 16.33
CA THR A 181 -23.10 -29.34 15.00
C THR A 181 -22.60 -27.96 14.54
N PHE A 182 -23.41 -26.90 14.70
CA PHE A 182 -22.99 -25.55 14.41
C PHE A 182 -21.74 -25.13 15.20
N LEU A 183 -21.71 -25.40 16.50
CA LEU A 183 -20.56 -25.06 17.35
C LEU A 183 -19.28 -25.80 16.94
N VAL A 184 -19.40 -27.09 16.58
CA VAL A 184 -18.27 -27.87 16.06
C VAL A 184 -17.80 -27.30 14.73
N GLY A 185 -18.71 -26.96 13.81
CA GLY A 185 -18.40 -26.36 12.53
C GLY A 185 -17.76 -24.98 12.66
N LEU A 186 -18.26 -24.13 13.54
CA LEU A 186 -17.67 -22.84 13.87
C LEU A 186 -16.24 -22.99 14.38
N SER A 187 -16.03 -23.90 15.35
CA SER A 187 -14.71 -24.14 15.93
C SER A 187 -13.72 -24.67 14.89
N ALA A 188 -14.15 -25.64 14.06
CA ALA A 188 -13.35 -26.19 12.98
C ALA A 188 -12.98 -25.12 11.94
N SER A 189 -13.95 -24.28 11.56
CA SER A 189 -13.74 -23.21 10.55
C SER A 189 -12.75 -22.15 11.04
N VAL A 190 -12.86 -21.72 12.30
CA VAL A 190 -11.93 -20.75 12.89
C VAL A 190 -10.53 -21.36 13.01
N GLY A 191 -10.44 -22.61 13.51
CA GLY A 191 -9.16 -23.31 13.63
C GLY A 191 -8.45 -23.52 12.29
N ALA A 192 -9.20 -23.94 11.27
CA ALA A 192 -8.68 -24.10 9.91
C ALA A 192 -8.21 -22.75 9.34
N GLY A 193 -8.99 -21.68 9.53
CA GLY A 193 -8.63 -20.33 9.07
C GLY A 193 -7.34 -19.81 9.70
N ILE A 194 -7.16 -19.98 11.01
CA ILE A 194 -5.93 -19.62 11.71
C ILE A 194 -4.74 -20.43 11.15
N SER A 195 -4.88 -21.74 11.06
CA SER A 195 -3.84 -22.65 10.56
C SER A 195 -3.41 -22.29 9.14
N MET A 196 -4.38 -22.13 8.23
CA MET A 196 -4.10 -21.83 6.82
C MET A 196 -3.50 -20.43 6.65
N GLY A 197 -3.96 -19.46 7.44
CA GLY A 197 -3.41 -18.11 7.45
C GLY A 197 -1.93 -18.07 7.86
N PHE A 198 -1.56 -18.79 8.91
CA PHE A 198 -0.16 -18.93 9.33
C PHE A 198 0.68 -19.70 8.31
N THR A 199 0.16 -20.79 7.76
CA THR A 199 0.86 -21.58 6.75
C THR A 199 1.19 -20.75 5.51
N GLU A 200 0.20 -20.00 4.98
CA GLU A 200 0.42 -19.14 3.81
C GLU A 200 1.38 -17.98 4.13
N ALA A 201 1.30 -17.38 5.33
CA ALA A 201 2.20 -16.32 5.74
C ALA A 201 3.65 -16.81 5.92
N ALA A 202 3.85 -18.05 6.38
CA ALA A 202 5.17 -18.62 6.62
C ALA A 202 5.79 -19.28 5.38
N HIS A 203 5.03 -19.46 4.30
CA HIS A 203 5.46 -20.24 3.13
C HIS A 203 6.63 -19.60 2.39
N ASP A 204 6.58 -18.30 2.10
CA ASP A 204 7.67 -17.53 1.50
C ASP A 204 7.57 -16.04 1.87
N ASP A 205 8.70 -15.32 1.77
CA ASP A 205 8.76 -13.87 2.06
C ASP A 205 8.15 -13.00 0.94
N GLY A 206 7.79 -13.59 -0.18
CA GLY A 206 7.20 -12.93 -1.35
C GLY A 206 8.21 -12.19 -2.23
N VAL A 207 9.47 -12.10 -1.84
CA VAL A 207 10.51 -11.34 -2.57
C VAL A 207 10.88 -12.06 -3.86
N LEU A 208 11.24 -13.34 -3.77
CA LEU A 208 11.63 -14.14 -4.95
C LEU A 208 10.43 -14.56 -5.80
N SER A 209 9.29 -14.86 -5.15
CA SER A 209 8.09 -15.32 -5.85
C SER A 209 7.29 -14.19 -6.51
N GLY A 210 7.52 -12.94 -6.14
CA GLY A 210 6.74 -11.79 -6.57
C GLY A 210 5.29 -11.79 -6.07
N ARG A 211 4.96 -12.64 -5.05
CA ARG A 211 3.59 -12.83 -4.53
C ARG A 211 3.14 -11.77 -3.54
N GLY A 212 3.96 -10.75 -3.30
CA GLY A 212 3.65 -9.66 -2.39
C GLY A 212 3.80 -10.01 -0.90
N SER A 213 3.18 -9.22 -0.03
CA SER A 213 3.34 -9.34 1.43
C SER A 213 2.80 -10.66 1.98
N PRO A 214 3.62 -11.45 2.71
CA PRO A 214 3.21 -12.70 3.36
C PRO A 214 2.01 -12.53 4.29
N LEU A 215 1.99 -11.45 5.09
CA LEU A 215 0.90 -11.17 6.01
C LEU A 215 -0.44 -10.95 5.28
N LYS A 216 -0.42 -10.22 4.16
CA LYS A 216 -1.64 -9.98 3.37
C LYS A 216 -2.18 -11.27 2.75
N ARG A 217 -1.29 -12.14 2.23
CA ARG A 217 -1.66 -13.44 1.70
C ARG A 217 -2.23 -14.34 2.79
N GLY A 218 -1.56 -14.40 3.94
CA GLY A 218 -2.03 -15.17 5.09
C GLY A 218 -3.40 -14.74 5.59
N LEU A 219 -3.64 -13.42 5.69
CA LEU A 219 -4.95 -12.89 6.06
C LEU A 219 -6.02 -13.24 5.01
N ALA A 220 -5.71 -13.07 3.72
CA ALA A 220 -6.66 -13.42 2.66
C ALA A 220 -7.01 -14.92 2.68
N SER A 221 -6.00 -15.79 2.79
CA SER A 221 -6.20 -17.23 2.86
C SER A 221 -6.95 -17.63 4.13
N GLY A 222 -6.53 -17.18 5.30
CA GLY A 222 -7.13 -17.55 6.58
C GLY A 222 -8.58 -17.11 6.72
N ILE A 223 -8.91 -15.88 6.32
CA ILE A 223 -10.29 -15.37 6.35
C ILE A 223 -11.17 -16.19 5.40
N MET A 224 -10.69 -16.44 4.19
CA MET A 224 -11.47 -17.19 3.20
C MET A 224 -11.62 -18.68 3.59
N THR A 225 -10.62 -19.27 4.25
CA THR A 225 -10.74 -20.63 4.82
C THR A 225 -11.83 -20.68 5.90
N ALA A 226 -11.83 -19.71 6.82
CA ALA A 226 -12.88 -19.64 7.84
C ALA A 226 -14.27 -19.46 7.22
N LEU A 227 -14.40 -18.58 6.21
CA LEU A 227 -15.66 -18.35 5.50
C LEU A 227 -16.14 -19.60 4.74
N GLY A 228 -15.22 -20.33 4.08
CA GLY A 228 -15.54 -21.58 3.39
C GLY A 228 -16.11 -22.63 4.34
N GLY A 229 -15.47 -22.81 5.50
CA GLY A 229 -15.97 -23.74 6.50
C GLY A 229 -17.29 -23.30 7.14
N LEU A 230 -17.44 -22.00 7.41
CA LEU A 230 -18.69 -21.44 7.93
C LEU A 230 -19.87 -21.64 6.96
N GLY A 231 -19.63 -21.62 5.66
CA GLY A 231 -20.64 -21.88 4.65
C GLY A 231 -21.40 -23.18 4.90
N HIS A 232 -20.69 -24.23 5.33
CA HIS A 232 -21.29 -25.54 5.67
C HIS A 232 -21.77 -25.64 7.12
N ALA A 233 -21.30 -24.77 8.02
CA ALA A 233 -21.74 -24.75 9.41
C ALA A 233 -23.03 -23.94 9.62
N LEU A 234 -23.18 -22.81 8.92
CA LEU A 234 -24.31 -21.88 9.06
C LEU A 234 -25.70 -22.53 8.84
N PRO A 235 -25.89 -23.48 7.91
CA PRO A 235 -27.19 -24.16 7.76
C PRO A 235 -27.68 -24.82 9.03
N TYR A 236 -26.79 -25.26 9.94
CA TYR A 236 -27.17 -25.86 11.21
C TYR A 236 -27.75 -24.89 12.25
N LEU A 237 -27.89 -23.61 11.91
CA LEU A 237 -28.76 -22.68 12.64
C LEU A 237 -30.24 -22.92 12.36
N ILE A 238 -30.58 -23.73 11.34
CA ILE A 238 -31.94 -24.18 11.06
C ILE A 238 -32.27 -25.30 12.07
N PRO A 239 -33.40 -25.19 12.84
CA PRO A 239 -33.71 -26.15 13.87
C PRO A 239 -34.04 -27.58 13.35
N GLU A 240 -34.50 -27.66 12.09
CA GLU A 240 -34.85 -28.97 11.51
C GLU A 240 -33.63 -29.65 10.93
N PHE A 241 -33.26 -30.81 11.51
CA PHE A 241 -32.00 -31.51 11.26
C PHE A 241 -31.80 -31.91 9.79
N TRP A 242 -32.78 -32.48 9.14
CA TRP A 242 -32.63 -32.96 7.76
C TRP A 242 -32.55 -31.82 6.76
N THR A 243 -33.31 -30.76 6.97
CA THR A 243 -33.20 -29.53 6.16
C THR A 243 -31.83 -28.90 6.32
N ALA A 244 -31.35 -28.74 7.58
CA ALA A 244 -30.02 -28.20 7.86
C ALA A 244 -28.93 -29.02 7.16
N THR A 245 -28.98 -30.36 7.33
CA THR A 245 -27.98 -31.26 6.75
C THR A 245 -28.00 -31.25 5.21
N THR A 246 -29.19 -31.20 4.60
CA THR A 246 -29.30 -31.13 3.15
C THR A 246 -28.74 -29.83 2.62
N VAL A 247 -29.07 -28.69 3.24
CA VAL A 247 -28.53 -27.37 2.81
C VAL A 247 -27.02 -27.29 3.03
N ALA A 248 -26.49 -27.90 4.10
CA ALA A 248 -25.05 -27.90 4.39
C ALA A 248 -24.24 -28.75 3.38
N ALA A 249 -24.88 -29.70 2.68
CA ALA A 249 -24.21 -30.56 1.71
C ALA A 249 -24.03 -29.90 0.32
N PHE A 250 -24.75 -28.81 0.04
CA PHE A 250 -24.70 -28.06 -1.22
C PHE A 250 -24.14 -26.65 -1.03
#